data_91afe8ba29d2f1d2b86e3342fcdd3144
#
_entry.id   91afe8ba29d2f1d2b86e3342fcdd3144
#
_cell.length_a   1.000
_cell.length_b   1.000
_cell.length_c   1.000
_cell.angle_alpha   90.00
_cell.angle_beta   90.00
_cell.angle_gamma   90.00
#
_symmetry.space_group_name_H-M   'P 1'
#
loop_
_entity.id
_entity.type
_entity.pdbx_description
1 polymer ?
#
loop_
_entity_poly.entity_id
_entity_poly.type
_entity_poly.pdbx_seq_one_letter_code
_entity_poly.pdbx_strand_id
1 'polypeptide(L)' 'MMLNIKENIEEIVKTLPEGVRLIAVSKTKPVEYIEEAYAGGQRAFGENRPQEMAAKYRQLPKDIEWHMIGQ' A
#
# COMPACT_ATOMS: atom_id res chain seq x y z
N MET A 1 -11.54 -17.95 -4.88
CA MET A 1 -10.68 -17.86 -3.71
C MET A 1 -10.05 -16.48 -3.60
N MET A 2 -10.13 -15.90 -2.45
CA MET A 2 -9.53 -14.58 -2.24
C MET A 2 -8.05 -14.71 -1.95
N LEU A 3 -7.26 -13.89 -2.61
CA LEU A 3 -5.85 -13.82 -2.30
C LEU A 3 -5.66 -13.12 -0.97
N ASN A 4 -4.74 -13.65 -0.17
CA ASN A 4 -4.34 -12.99 1.06
C ASN A 4 -3.37 -11.88 0.69
N ILE A 5 -3.78 -10.63 0.91
CA ILE A 5 -3.00 -9.47 0.48
C ILE A 5 -1.64 -9.46 1.18
N LYS A 6 -1.62 -9.78 2.47
CA LYS A 6 -0.39 -9.80 3.23
C LYS A 6 0.61 -10.80 2.64
N GLU A 7 0.14 -12.02 2.38
CA GLU A 7 1.01 -13.06 1.81
C GLU A 7 1.47 -12.68 0.42
N ASN A 8 0.57 -12.07 -0.36
CA ASN A 8 0.89 -11.64 -1.70
C ASN A 8 2.00 -10.60 -1.70
N ILE A 9 1.91 -9.63 -0.81
CA ILE A 9 2.93 -8.60 -0.68
C ILE A 9 4.26 -9.21 -0.26
N GLU A 10 4.24 -10.12 0.70
CA GLU A 10 5.47 -10.77 1.16
C GLU A 10 6.15 -11.54 0.04
N GLU A 11 5.36 -12.23 -0.78
CA GLU A 11 5.90 -12.97 -1.92
C GLU A 11 6.59 -12.03 -2.91
N ILE A 12 5.92 -10.94 -3.25
CA ILE A 12 6.45 -9.98 -4.21
C ILE A 12 7.73 -9.36 -3.69
N VAL A 13 7.74 -8.96 -2.41
CA VAL A 13 8.90 -8.31 -1.83
C VAL A 13 10.12 -9.24 -1.86
N LYS A 14 9.91 -10.53 -1.64
CA LYS A 14 11.00 -11.50 -1.66
C LYS A 14 11.66 -11.62 -3.03
N THR A 15 10.91 -11.32 -4.09
CA THR A 15 11.42 -11.49 -5.45
C THR A 15 11.99 -10.22 -6.04
N LEU A 16 11.89 -9.10 -5.33
CA LEU A 16 12.41 -7.83 -5.84
C LEU A 16 13.94 -7.80 -5.73
N PRO A 17 14.59 -7.22 -6.75
CA PRO A 17 16.04 -7.00 -6.66
C PRO A 17 16.36 -6.02 -5.54
N GLU A 18 17.58 -6.11 -5.06
CA GLU A 18 18.03 -5.18 -4.03
C GLU A 18 17.97 -3.75 -4.55
N GLY A 19 17.46 -2.85 -3.72
CA GLY A 19 17.35 -1.45 -4.10
C GLY A 19 16.04 -1.09 -4.79
N VAL A 20 15.22 -2.08 -5.12
CA VAL A 20 13.93 -1.84 -5.74
C VAL A 20 12.86 -1.84 -4.66
N ARG A 21 11.96 -0.87 -4.74
CA ARG A 21 10.88 -0.73 -3.77
C ARG A 21 9.55 -0.94 -4.46
N LEU A 22 8.66 -1.65 -3.78
CA LEU A 22 7.30 -1.86 -4.26
C LEU A 22 6.43 -0.72 -3.75
N ILE A 23 5.71 -0.07 -4.66
CA ILE A 23 4.68 0.90 -4.29
C ILE A 23 3.34 0.25 -4.60
N ALA A 24 2.59 -0.04 -3.55
CA ALA A 24 1.29 -0.69 -3.71
C ALA A 24 0.25 0.36 -4.10
N VAL A 25 -0.44 0.12 -5.22
CA VAL A 25 -1.48 1.04 -5.65
C VAL A 25 -2.71 0.84 -4.78
N SER A 26 -3.05 1.88 -4.01
CA SER A 26 -4.16 1.82 -3.06
C SER A 26 -5.33 2.71 -3.48
N LYS A 27 -5.20 3.43 -4.59
CA LYS A 27 -6.30 4.27 -5.06
C LYS A 27 -7.53 3.41 -5.30
N THR A 28 -8.70 3.93 -4.93
CA THR A 28 -9.99 3.25 -5.03
C THR A 28 -10.11 1.99 -4.19
N LYS A 29 -9.13 1.72 -3.33
CA LYS A 29 -9.18 0.57 -2.43
C LYS A 29 -9.59 1.01 -1.03
N PRO A 30 -10.27 0.14 -0.27
CA PRO A 30 -10.67 0.51 1.10
C PRO A 30 -9.49 0.49 2.05
N VAL A 31 -9.70 1.09 3.23
CA VAL A 31 -8.68 1.13 4.28
C VAL A 31 -8.24 -0.29 4.65
N GLU A 32 -9.17 -1.22 4.66
CA GLU A 32 -8.86 -2.61 5.02
C GLU A 32 -7.81 -3.23 4.10
N TYR A 33 -7.84 -2.85 2.82
CA TYR A 33 -6.83 -3.31 1.87
C TYR A 33 -5.43 -2.82 2.31
N ILE A 34 -5.35 -1.55 2.68
CA ILE A 34 -4.08 -0.96 3.08
C ILE A 34 -3.60 -1.56 4.39
N GLU A 35 -4.51 -1.79 5.33
CA GLU A 35 -4.15 -2.40 6.60
C GLU A 35 -3.57 -3.80 6.40
N GLU A 36 -4.16 -4.57 5.50
CA GLU A 36 -3.68 -5.91 5.20
C GLU A 36 -2.29 -5.88 4.60
N ALA A 37 -2.09 -4.98 3.63
CA ALA A 37 -0.77 -4.84 3.00
C ALA A 37 0.27 -4.36 4.00
N TYR A 38 -0.12 -3.42 4.87
CA TYR A 38 0.77 -2.92 5.91
C TYR A 38 1.21 -4.05 6.84
N ALA A 39 0.28 -4.92 7.20
CA ALA A 39 0.59 -6.05 8.06
C ALA A 39 1.60 -6.99 7.40
N GLY A 40 1.63 -7.01 6.07
CA GLY A 40 2.60 -7.80 5.33
C GLY A 40 3.95 -7.11 5.15
N GLY A 41 4.11 -5.90 5.68
CA GLY A 41 5.37 -5.18 5.61
C GLY A 41 5.40 -4.04 4.61
N GLN A 42 4.32 -3.82 3.88
CA GLN A 42 4.28 -2.76 2.87
C GLN A 42 4.14 -1.40 3.53
N ARG A 43 4.96 -0.45 3.13
CA ARG A 43 4.94 0.90 3.70
C ARG A 43 4.71 1.99 2.66
N ALA A 44 4.94 1.71 1.38
CA ALA A 44 4.78 2.69 0.31
C ALA A 44 3.48 2.41 -0.43
N PHE A 45 2.59 3.41 -0.50
CA PHE A 45 1.28 3.27 -1.12
C PHE A 45 1.05 4.42 -2.10
N GLY A 46 0.37 4.14 -3.20
CA GLY A 46 0.13 5.13 -4.23
C GLY A 46 -1.34 5.51 -4.33
N GLU A 47 -1.62 6.81 -4.22
CA GLU A 47 -2.95 7.38 -4.35
C GLU A 47 -2.93 8.40 -5.48
N ASN A 48 -4.10 8.70 -6.04
CA ASN A 48 -4.15 9.72 -7.07
C ASN A 48 -5.09 10.89 -6.73
N ARG A 49 -5.78 10.83 -5.59
CA ARG A 49 -6.67 11.89 -5.15
C ARG A 49 -6.29 12.37 -3.76
N PRO A 50 -5.95 13.65 -3.62
CA PRO A 50 -5.54 14.15 -2.30
C PRO A 50 -6.58 13.96 -1.21
N GLN A 51 -7.86 14.11 -1.56
CA GLN A 51 -8.92 13.94 -0.58
C GLN A 51 -8.99 12.51 -0.06
N GLU A 52 -8.85 11.56 -0.97
CA GLU A 52 -8.88 10.16 -0.59
C GLU A 52 -7.67 9.81 0.27
N MET A 53 -6.51 10.31 -0.12
CA MET A 53 -5.29 10.08 0.64
C MET A 53 -5.38 10.66 2.04
N ALA A 54 -5.93 11.88 2.16
CA ALA A 54 -6.05 12.52 3.46
C ALA A 54 -6.97 11.73 4.38
N ALA A 55 -8.07 11.21 3.84
CA ALA A 55 -9.00 10.43 4.64
C ALA A 55 -8.35 9.14 5.14
N LYS A 56 -7.59 8.49 4.28
CA LYS A 56 -6.88 7.27 4.64
C LYS A 56 -5.76 7.56 5.63
N TYR A 57 -5.06 8.67 5.44
CA TYR A 57 -3.97 9.05 6.32
C TYR A 57 -4.43 9.15 7.77
N ARG A 58 -5.62 9.67 7.98
CA ARG A 58 -6.16 9.86 9.33
C ARG A 58 -6.43 8.55 10.04
N GLN A 59 -6.71 7.49 9.29
CA GLN A 59 -7.13 6.21 9.83
C GLN A 59 -6.00 5.18 9.91
N LEU A 60 -4.84 5.50 9.36
CA LEU A 60 -3.79 4.52 9.19
C LEU A 60 -2.52 4.94 9.92
N PRO A 61 -1.56 4.01 10.13
CA PRO A 61 -0.31 4.35 10.80
C PRO A 61 0.43 5.47 10.09
N LYS A 62 1.17 6.25 10.86
CA LYS A 62 1.83 7.44 10.32
C LYS A 62 3.16 7.15 9.65
N ASP A 63 3.65 5.92 9.73
CA ASP A 63 4.89 5.56 9.06
C ASP A 63 4.67 5.04 7.64
N ILE A 64 3.45 5.15 7.12
CA ILE A 64 3.17 4.85 5.72
C ILE A 64 3.75 5.95 4.86
N GLU A 65 4.43 5.54 3.79
CA GLU A 65 4.99 6.47 2.82
C GLU A 65 3.99 6.63 1.68
N TRP A 66 3.39 7.80 1.59
CA TRP A 66 2.34 8.07 0.59
C TRP A 66 2.95 8.67 -0.66
N HIS A 67 2.56 8.14 -1.81
CA HIS A 67 3.02 8.64 -3.10
C HIS A 67 1.82 9.07 -3.92
N MET A 68 1.92 10.24 -4.53
CA MET A 68 0.88 10.70 -5.47
C MET A 68 1.26 10.16 -6.84
N ILE A 69 0.53 9.14 -7.27
CA ILE A 69 0.74 8.58 -8.60
C ILE A 69 -0.19 9.29 -9.56
N GLY A 70 0.29 9.59 -10.75
CA GLY A 70 -0.40 10.44 -11.69
C GLY A 70 -1.71 9.86 -12.21
N GLN A 71 -2.52 10.70 -12.79
CA GLN A 71 -3.80 10.42 -13.43
C GLN A 71 -4.88 10.07 -12.47
#